data_c242a1234bca24e5a5cfc353c31bac20
#
_entry.id   c242a1234bca24e5a5cfc353c31bac20
#
_cell.length_a   1.000
_cell.length_b   1.000
_cell.length_c   1.000
_cell.angle_alpha   90.00
_cell.angle_beta   90.00
_cell.angle_gamma   90.00
#
_symmetry.space_group_name_H-M   'P 1'
#
loop_
_entity.id
_entity.type
_entity.pdbx_description
1 polymer ?
#
loop_
_entity_poly.entity_id
_entity_poly.type
_entity_poly.pdbx_seq_one_letter_code
_entity_poly.pdbx_strand_id
1 'polypeptide(L)'
;FCLSRGLGDVYKRQIESLGKNFMLFLVFFSIWIYHTLFTNRFFDQKWYQYVFLFVDMFLILYLSKAINGEFQETFVPFVATTTVIFISIILQYVISYKFVDHSIDFRFLKIYTSGLIFTVILSVISIVLPTGINFWVYFVGILISAVYPALFARTSKQNPLEFKHLSERLSLFMILLFGEGIVQIVNNMELTHFKILDIVYFLMIISLFVIYAFHYRGSLDQEKDEATGFLTIYLHLFLIYSANFIFLIMNKGLSNHPLSFAEGIGYTIAFCVFLFGVFFDTILHLSLIHI
;
A
#
# COMPACT_ATOMS: atom_id res chain seq x y z
N PHE A 1 32.99 -23.57 -7.51
CA PHE A 1 31.81 -23.68 -8.42
C PHE A 1 30.51 -24.02 -7.67
N CYS A 2 30.53 -24.91 -6.67
CA CYS A 2 29.37 -25.20 -5.83
C CYS A 2 29.00 -24.04 -4.89
N LEU A 3 29.96 -23.31 -4.35
CA LEU A 3 29.72 -22.14 -3.49
C LEU A 3 29.05 -20.98 -4.28
N SER A 4 29.49 -20.74 -5.52
CA SER A 4 28.91 -19.67 -6.35
C SER A 4 27.47 -19.99 -6.80
N ARG A 5 27.16 -21.25 -7.07
CA ARG A 5 25.78 -21.69 -7.34
C ARG A 5 24.88 -21.60 -6.10
N GLY A 6 25.36 -22.06 -4.96
CA GLY A 6 24.60 -21.98 -3.70
C GLY A 6 24.29 -20.54 -3.28
N LEU A 7 25.26 -19.61 -3.40
CA LEU A 7 25.04 -18.18 -3.19
C LEU A 7 24.02 -17.61 -4.20
N GLY A 8 24.17 -17.95 -5.49
CA GLY A 8 23.25 -17.49 -6.53
C GLY A 8 21.79 -17.93 -6.28
N ASP A 9 21.57 -19.16 -5.85
CA ASP A 9 20.24 -19.69 -5.53
C ASP A 9 19.63 -19.05 -4.27
N VAL A 10 20.44 -18.75 -3.25
CA VAL A 10 20.01 -18.03 -2.05
C VAL A 10 19.61 -16.61 -2.40
N TYR A 11 20.42 -15.89 -3.17
CA TYR A 11 20.09 -14.53 -3.63
C TYR A 11 18.83 -14.52 -4.47
N LYS A 12 18.66 -15.48 -5.38
CA LYS A 12 17.47 -15.59 -6.22
C LYS A 12 16.20 -15.79 -5.39
N ARG A 13 16.22 -16.69 -4.41
CA ARG A 13 15.10 -16.91 -3.47
C ARG A 13 14.78 -15.66 -2.63
N GLN A 14 15.78 -14.92 -2.21
CA GLN A 14 15.60 -13.69 -1.43
C GLN A 14 14.96 -12.58 -2.30
N ILE A 15 15.41 -12.40 -3.54
CA ILE A 15 14.83 -11.43 -4.47
C ILE A 15 13.38 -11.81 -4.82
N GLU A 16 13.11 -13.10 -5.03
CA GLU A 16 11.73 -13.59 -5.25
C GLU A 16 10.84 -13.33 -4.02
N SER A 17 11.35 -13.51 -2.82
CA SER A 17 10.62 -13.21 -1.58
C SER A 17 10.32 -11.72 -1.43
N LEU A 18 11.29 -10.85 -1.73
CA LEU A 18 11.11 -9.39 -1.72
C LEU A 18 10.11 -8.94 -2.78
N GLY A 19 10.20 -9.50 -4.00
CA GLY A 19 9.26 -9.21 -5.08
C GLY A 19 7.82 -9.61 -4.73
N LYS A 20 7.64 -10.78 -4.10
CA LYS A 20 6.33 -11.22 -3.61
C LYS A 20 5.78 -10.29 -2.52
N ASN A 21 6.61 -9.90 -1.57
CA ASN A 21 6.23 -8.98 -0.50
C ASN A 21 5.81 -7.62 -1.04
N PHE A 22 6.56 -7.08 -2.00
CA PHE A 22 6.21 -5.84 -2.67
C PHE A 22 4.91 -5.95 -3.47
N MET A 23 4.71 -7.05 -4.19
CA MET A 23 3.45 -7.30 -4.90
C MET A 23 2.26 -7.36 -3.94
N LEU A 24 2.36 -8.12 -2.86
CA LEU A 24 1.31 -8.20 -1.85
C LEU A 24 0.97 -6.81 -1.30
N PHE A 25 1.99 -6.03 -0.97
CA PHE A 25 1.81 -4.66 -0.53
C PHE A 25 1.08 -3.80 -1.57
N LEU A 26 1.47 -3.89 -2.84
CA LEU A 26 0.83 -3.14 -3.93
C LEU A 26 -0.64 -3.53 -4.12
N VAL A 27 -1.00 -4.80 -3.92
CA VAL A 27 -2.40 -5.25 -3.98
C VAL A 27 -3.25 -4.52 -2.93
N PHE A 28 -2.84 -4.57 -1.66
CA PHE A 28 -3.56 -3.89 -0.58
C PHE A 28 -3.57 -2.38 -0.75
N PHE A 29 -2.45 -1.81 -1.18
CA PHE A 29 -2.36 -0.39 -1.47
C PHE A 29 -3.30 0.02 -2.62
N SER A 30 -3.37 -0.78 -3.69
CA SER A 30 -4.30 -0.53 -4.82
C SER A 30 -5.75 -0.58 -4.37
N ILE A 31 -6.15 -1.58 -3.58
CA ILE A 31 -7.48 -1.66 -3.01
C ILE A 31 -7.77 -0.41 -2.17
N TRP A 32 -6.84 -0.05 -1.28
CA TRP A 32 -6.98 1.10 -0.39
C TRP A 32 -7.08 2.43 -1.14
N ILE A 33 -6.24 2.67 -2.17
CA ILE A 33 -6.26 3.92 -2.92
C ILE A 33 -7.58 4.09 -3.69
N TYR A 34 -8.08 3.04 -4.35
CA TYR A 34 -9.35 3.13 -5.08
C TYR A 34 -10.53 3.36 -4.14
N HIS A 35 -10.57 2.71 -2.99
CA HIS A 35 -11.57 2.99 -1.95
C HIS A 35 -11.45 4.41 -1.39
N THR A 36 -10.24 4.89 -1.16
CA THR A 36 -10.00 6.25 -0.66
C THR A 36 -10.44 7.30 -1.67
N LEU A 37 -10.10 7.12 -2.95
CA LEU A 37 -10.53 8.01 -4.03
C LEU A 37 -12.05 7.96 -4.24
N PHE A 38 -12.66 6.78 -4.13
CA PHE A 38 -14.10 6.61 -4.17
C PHE A 38 -14.79 7.37 -3.04
N THR A 39 -14.35 7.12 -1.81
CA THR A 39 -14.98 7.72 -0.63
C THR A 39 -14.78 9.23 -0.56
N ASN A 40 -13.66 9.72 -1.05
CA ASN A 40 -13.38 11.16 -1.09
C ASN A 40 -14.35 11.93 -2.03
N ARG A 41 -14.83 11.27 -3.09
CA ARG A 41 -15.61 11.96 -4.15
C ARG A 41 -17.05 11.52 -4.29
N PHE A 42 -17.40 10.28 -3.92
CA PHE A 42 -18.68 9.66 -4.23
C PHE A 42 -19.47 9.19 -3.00
N PHE A 43 -18.94 9.38 -1.80
CA PHE A 43 -19.56 8.84 -0.60
C PHE A 43 -20.65 9.78 -0.07
N ASP A 44 -21.93 9.45 -0.40
CA ASP A 44 -23.13 10.20 -0.01
C ASP A 44 -23.88 9.58 1.17
N GLN A 45 -23.24 8.72 1.95
CA GLN A 45 -23.83 8.02 3.10
C GLN A 45 -25.10 7.21 2.76
N LYS A 46 -25.24 6.73 1.53
CA LYS A 46 -26.37 5.90 1.11
C LYS A 46 -26.19 4.47 1.61
N TRP A 47 -27.30 3.80 1.97
CA TRP A 47 -27.28 2.46 2.56
C TRP A 47 -26.51 1.42 1.73
N TYR A 48 -26.61 1.45 0.40
CA TYR A 48 -25.91 0.50 -0.48
C TYR A 48 -24.39 0.65 -0.40
N GLN A 49 -23.87 1.85 -0.16
CA GLN A 49 -22.43 2.09 -0.01
C GLN A 49 -21.88 1.40 1.26
N TYR A 50 -22.68 1.38 2.33
CA TYR A 50 -22.32 0.63 3.54
C TYR A 50 -22.33 -0.88 3.30
N VAL A 51 -23.30 -1.40 2.51
CA VAL A 51 -23.34 -2.84 2.15
C VAL A 51 -22.07 -3.23 1.39
N PHE A 52 -21.67 -2.46 0.38
CA PHE A 52 -20.43 -2.70 -0.34
C PHE A 52 -19.20 -2.64 0.58
N LEU A 53 -19.16 -1.66 1.47
CA LEU A 53 -18.07 -1.53 2.44
C LEU A 53 -17.93 -2.80 3.31
N PHE A 54 -19.04 -3.32 3.85
CA PHE A 54 -19.01 -4.55 4.65
C PHE A 54 -18.62 -5.77 3.84
N VAL A 55 -19.08 -5.89 2.61
CA VAL A 55 -18.68 -6.98 1.70
C VAL A 55 -17.19 -6.91 1.40
N ASP A 56 -16.67 -5.74 1.08
CA ASP A 56 -15.25 -5.55 0.77
C ASP A 56 -14.37 -5.80 2.02
N MET A 57 -14.81 -5.39 3.21
CA MET A 57 -14.12 -5.73 4.46
C MET A 57 -14.05 -7.25 4.67
N PHE A 58 -15.14 -7.98 4.44
CA PHE A 58 -15.16 -9.45 4.53
C PHE A 58 -14.21 -10.08 3.50
N LEU A 59 -14.23 -9.61 2.26
CA LEU A 59 -13.34 -10.11 1.20
C LEU A 59 -11.87 -9.83 1.51
N ILE A 60 -11.53 -8.66 2.09
CA ILE A 60 -10.16 -8.34 2.53
C ILE A 60 -9.71 -9.26 3.67
N LEU A 61 -10.58 -9.58 4.63
CA LEU A 61 -10.28 -10.56 5.67
C LEU A 61 -10.03 -11.96 5.07
N TYR A 62 -10.83 -12.37 4.10
CA TYR A 62 -10.62 -13.63 3.38
C TYR A 62 -9.31 -13.59 2.57
N LEU A 63 -9.02 -12.48 1.89
CA LEU A 63 -7.78 -12.27 1.16
C LEU A 63 -6.55 -12.42 2.07
N SER A 64 -6.61 -11.90 3.30
CA SER A 64 -5.51 -12.01 4.26
C SER A 64 -5.20 -13.48 4.64
N LYS A 65 -6.19 -14.37 4.62
CA LYS A 65 -6.00 -15.80 4.86
C LYS A 65 -5.35 -16.55 3.69
N ALA A 66 -5.47 -16.02 2.47
CA ALA A 66 -4.81 -16.58 1.30
C ALA A 66 -3.30 -16.27 1.25
N ILE A 67 -2.80 -15.43 2.16
CA ILE A 67 -1.38 -15.13 2.30
C ILE A 67 -0.77 -16.11 3.29
N ASN A 68 -0.06 -17.10 2.78
CA ASN A 68 0.68 -18.06 3.59
C ASN A 68 2.11 -18.26 3.05
N GLY A 69 2.92 -19.07 3.77
CA GLY A 69 4.30 -19.37 3.39
C GLY A 69 4.43 -20.08 2.03
N GLU A 70 3.39 -20.79 1.59
CA GLU A 70 3.32 -21.52 0.32
C GLU A 70 2.43 -20.78 -0.68
N PHE A 71 2.82 -19.57 -1.03
CA PHE A 71 2.03 -18.65 -1.88
C PHE A 71 1.63 -19.26 -3.24
N GLN A 72 2.37 -20.24 -3.76
CA GLN A 72 2.01 -20.91 -5.02
C GLN A 72 0.71 -21.71 -4.92
N GLU A 73 0.47 -22.37 -3.80
CA GLU A 73 -0.77 -23.12 -3.58
C GLU A 73 -1.99 -22.23 -3.40
N THR A 74 -1.78 -21.05 -2.80
CA THR A 74 -2.85 -20.09 -2.53
C THR A 74 -2.95 -18.99 -3.59
N PHE A 75 -2.14 -19.05 -4.65
CA PHE A 75 -2.15 -18.03 -5.72
C PHE A 75 -3.53 -17.87 -6.35
N VAL A 76 -4.17 -18.96 -6.76
CA VAL A 76 -5.49 -18.89 -7.41
C VAL A 76 -6.56 -18.29 -6.50
N PRO A 77 -6.78 -18.77 -5.25
CA PRO A 77 -7.73 -18.13 -4.34
C PRO A 77 -7.37 -16.67 -4.02
N PHE A 78 -6.09 -16.33 -3.92
CA PHE A 78 -5.64 -14.95 -3.71
C PHE A 78 -6.03 -14.05 -4.88
N VAL A 79 -5.67 -14.43 -6.12
CA VAL A 79 -6.00 -13.67 -7.32
C VAL A 79 -7.50 -13.59 -7.56
N ALA A 80 -8.23 -14.68 -7.35
CA ALA A 80 -9.69 -14.71 -7.49
C ALA A 80 -10.36 -13.74 -6.52
N THR A 81 -9.95 -13.74 -5.25
CA THR A 81 -10.51 -12.83 -4.23
C THR A 81 -10.18 -11.37 -4.56
N THR A 82 -8.95 -11.07 -4.94
CA THR A 82 -8.56 -9.71 -5.37
C THR A 82 -9.37 -9.25 -6.57
N THR A 83 -9.61 -10.14 -7.54
CA THR A 83 -10.43 -9.87 -8.72
C THR A 83 -11.86 -9.51 -8.32
N VAL A 84 -12.46 -10.27 -7.39
CA VAL A 84 -13.81 -9.98 -6.87
C VAL A 84 -13.86 -8.62 -6.17
N ILE A 85 -12.84 -8.27 -5.38
CA ILE A 85 -12.75 -6.95 -4.73
C ILE A 85 -12.69 -5.83 -5.80
N PHE A 86 -11.86 -5.97 -6.83
CA PHE A 86 -11.80 -4.96 -7.89
C PHE A 86 -13.11 -4.83 -8.68
N ILE A 87 -13.81 -5.94 -8.91
CA ILE A 87 -15.15 -5.92 -9.52
C ILE A 87 -16.14 -5.20 -8.59
N SER A 88 -16.11 -5.47 -7.28
CA SER A 88 -16.93 -4.76 -6.30
C SER A 88 -16.68 -3.25 -6.34
N ILE A 89 -15.43 -2.82 -6.39
CA ILE A 89 -15.06 -1.41 -6.49
C ILE A 89 -15.58 -0.80 -7.80
N ILE A 90 -15.44 -1.49 -8.95
CA ILE A 90 -15.99 -1.03 -10.25
C ILE A 90 -17.51 -0.83 -10.14
N LEU A 91 -18.21 -1.80 -9.53
CA LEU A 91 -19.66 -1.70 -9.33
C LEU A 91 -20.05 -0.50 -8.46
N GLN A 92 -19.28 -0.23 -7.39
CA GLN A 92 -19.49 0.93 -6.54
C GLN A 92 -19.38 2.23 -7.33
N TYR A 93 -18.35 2.39 -8.15
CA TYR A 93 -18.17 3.56 -9.01
C TYR A 93 -19.33 3.72 -10.01
N VAL A 94 -19.74 2.63 -10.69
CA VAL A 94 -20.81 2.65 -11.70
C VAL A 94 -22.18 2.94 -11.07
N ILE A 95 -22.48 2.33 -9.93
CA ILE A 95 -23.76 2.52 -9.22
C ILE A 95 -23.84 3.95 -8.69
N SER A 96 -22.78 4.42 -8.02
CA SER A 96 -22.76 5.79 -7.49
C SER A 96 -22.89 6.84 -8.58
N TYR A 97 -22.31 6.64 -9.75
CA TYR A 97 -22.49 7.52 -10.89
C TYR A 97 -23.96 7.63 -11.36
N LYS A 98 -24.72 6.54 -11.29
CA LYS A 98 -26.14 6.54 -11.69
C LYS A 98 -27.06 7.26 -10.69
N PHE A 99 -26.66 7.27 -9.42
CA PHE A 99 -27.50 7.80 -8.33
C PHE A 99 -27.07 9.17 -7.82
N VAL A 100 -25.88 9.63 -8.18
CA VAL A 100 -25.37 10.96 -7.84
C VAL A 100 -25.71 11.92 -8.98
N ASP A 101 -26.09 13.14 -8.63
CA ASP A 101 -26.45 14.18 -9.57
C ASP A 101 -25.34 14.40 -10.62
N HIS A 102 -25.70 14.68 -11.86
CA HIS A 102 -24.84 14.74 -13.06
C HIS A 102 -23.68 15.76 -13.00
N SER A 103 -23.32 16.24 -11.82
CA SER A 103 -22.17 17.15 -11.60
C SER A 103 -20.80 16.46 -11.71
N ILE A 104 -20.76 15.12 -11.67
CA ILE A 104 -19.51 14.35 -11.72
C ILE A 104 -19.09 14.11 -13.16
N ASP A 105 -17.84 14.45 -13.49
CA ASP A 105 -17.31 14.25 -14.84
C ASP A 105 -17.24 12.75 -15.18
N PHE A 106 -18.01 12.36 -16.21
CA PHE A 106 -18.02 10.99 -16.76
C PHE A 106 -16.60 10.52 -17.17
N ARG A 107 -15.73 11.43 -17.54
CA ARG A 107 -14.32 11.12 -17.88
C ARG A 107 -13.59 10.53 -16.68
N PHE A 108 -13.86 11.06 -15.50
CA PHE A 108 -13.28 10.58 -14.26
C PHE A 108 -13.66 9.12 -13.99
N LEU A 109 -14.96 8.82 -14.00
CA LEU A 109 -15.47 7.46 -13.85
C LEU A 109 -14.81 6.52 -14.87
N LYS A 110 -14.80 6.92 -16.15
CA LYS A 110 -14.21 6.11 -17.22
C LYS A 110 -12.73 5.80 -16.99
N ILE A 111 -11.96 6.77 -16.52
CA ILE A 111 -10.55 6.58 -16.24
C ILE A 111 -10.35 5.56 -15.11
N TYR A 112 -10.99 5.76 -13.97
CA TYR A 112 -10.76 4.87 -12.81
C TYR A 112 -11.28 3.46 -13.07
N THR A 113 -12.47 3.32 -13.67
CA THR A 113 -13.01 2.00 -14.00
C THR A 113 -12.23 1.30 -15.10
N SER A 114 -11.70 2.00 -16.11
CA SER A 114 -10.92 1.36 -17.19
C SER A 114 -9.62 0.76 -16.69
N GLY A 115 -8.90 1.44 -15.77
CA GLY A 115 -7.70 0.90 -15.15
C GLY A 115 -7.99 -0.38 -14.36
N LEU A 116 -9.06 -0.38 -13.58
CA LEU A 116 -9.49 -1.57 -12.83
C LEU A 116 -9.96 -2.71 -13.75
N ILE A 117 -10.72 -2.42 -14.80
CA ILE A 117 -11.16 -3.43 -15.78
C ILE A 117 -9.95 -4.11 -16.43
N PHE A 118 -8.94 -3.33 -16.81
CA PHE A 118 -7.73 -3.89 -17.39
C PHE A 118 -7.00 -4.80 -16.40
N THR A 119 -6.92 -4.39 -15.13
CA THR A 119 -6.35 -5.21 -14.06
C THR A 119 -7.15 -6.50 -13.85
N VAL A 120 -8.48 -6.45 -13.84
CA VAL A 120 -9.36 -7.62 -13.73
C VAL A 120 -9.12 -8.59 -14.89
N ILE A 121 -8.99 -8.10 -16.13
CA ILE A 121 -8.70 -8.94 -17.30
C ILE A 121 -7.36 -9.66 -17.14
N LEU A 122 -6.30 -8.95 -16.75
CA LEU A 122 -4.99 -9.55 -16.54
C LEU A 122 -5.00 -10.54 -15.36
N SER A 123 -5.75 -10.26 -14.31
CA SER A 123 -5.93 -11.17 -13.18
C SER A 123 -6.60 -12.47 -13.61
N VAL A 124 -7.67 -12.41 -14.39
CA VAL A 124 -8.35 -13.61 -14.92
C VAL A 124 -7.42 -14.40 -15.85
N ILE A 125 -6.69 -13.72 -16.74
CA ILE A 125 -5.71 -14.37 -17.61
C ILE A 125 -4.63 -15.08 -16.78
N SER A 126 -4.15 -14.47 -15.70
CA SER A 126 -3.11 -15.04 -14.85
C SER A 126 -3.52 -16.36 -14.19
N ILE A 127 -4.82 -16.56 -13.91
CA ILE A 127 -5.31 -17.81 -13.31
C ILE A 127 -5.16 -19.00 -14.27
N VAL A 128 -5.27 -18.76 -15.58
CA VAL A 128 -5.23 -19.82 -16.61
C VAL A 128 -3.81 -20.11 -17.08
N LEU A 129 -2.87 -19.20 -16.82
CA LEU A 129 -1.48 -19.34 -17.27
C LEU A 129 -0.67 -20.33 -16.41
N PRO A 130 0.37 -20.97 -16.99
CA PRO A 130 1.24 -21.88 -16.25
C PRO A 130 2.02 -21.15 -15.16
N THR A 131 2.40 -21.91 -14.12
CA THR A 131 3.18 -21.43 -12.97
C THR A 131 4.48 -20.75 -13.41
N GLY A 132 4.76 -19.58 -12.86
CA GLY A 132 5.91 -18.74 -13.17
C GLY A 132 5.55 -17.54 -14.06
N ILE A 133 4.81 -17.74 -15.15
CA ILE A 133 4.33 -16.62 -15.99
C ILE A 133 3.11 -15.97 -15.35
N ASN A 134 2.25 -16.76 -14.73
CA ASN A 134 1.03 -16.31 -14.05
C ASN A 134 1.30 -15.18 -13.04
N PHE A 135 2.35 -15.33 -12.22
CA PHE A 135 2.76 -14.33 -11.24
C PHE A 135 3.10 -12.98 -11.91
N TRP A 136 3.89 -13.01 -12.98
CA TRP A 136 4.33 -11.78 -13.66
C TRP A 136 3.18 -11.07 -14.37
N VAL A 137 2.26 -11.81 -14.99
CA VAL A 137 1.08 -11.23 -15.64
C VAL A 137 0.18 -10.56 -14.60
N TYR A 138 -0.06 -11.20 -13.46
CA TYR A 138 -0.79 -10.62 -12.36
C TYR A 138 -0.09 -9.38 -11.81
N PHE A 139 1.22 -9.45 -11.57
CA PHE A 139 2.02 -8.34 -11.06
C PHE A 139 1.95 -7.11 -11.97
N VAL A 140 2.03 -7.30 -13.29
CA VAL A 140 1.85 -6.21 -14.26
C VAL A 140 0.45 -5.60 -14.15
N GLY A 141 -0.59 -6.41 -13.99
CA GLY A 141 -1.96 -5.93 -13.77
C GLY A 141 -2.07 -5.04 -12.52
N ILE A 142 -1.48 -5.47 -11.41
CA ILE A 142 -1.46 -4.70 -10.16
C ILE A 142 -0.63 -3.41 -10.30
N LEU A 143 0.52 -3.45 -10.94
CA LEU A 143 1.31 -2.24 -11.23
C LEU A 143 0.50 -1.21 -12.03
N ILE A 144 -0.23 -1.68 -13.03
CA ILE A 144 -1.10 -0.81 -13.81
C ILE A 144 -2.17 -0.20 -12.91
N SER A 145 -2.86 -0.98 -12.08
CA SER A 145 -3.87 -0.42 -11.15
C SER A 145 -3.27 0.61 -10.20
N ALA A 146 -2.06 0.37 -9.69
CA ALA A 146 -1.40 1.28 -8.78
C ALA A 146 -0.98 2.60 -9.43
N VAL A 147 -0.52 2.58 -10.70
CA VAL A 147 0.03 3.75 -11.40
C VAL A 147 -1.03 4.51 -12.21
N TYR A 148 -2.05 3.81 -12.69
CA TYR A 148 -3.04 4.37 -13.61
C TYR A 148 -3.73 5.65 -13.11
N PRO A 149 -4.15 5.76 -11.85
CA PRO A 149 -4.75 6.98 -11.33
C PRO A 149 -3.83 8.20 -11.43
N ALA A 150 -2.52 8.02 -11.24
CA ALA A 150 -1.54 9.11 -11.32
C ALA A 150 -1.37 9.67 -12.72
N LEU A 151 -1.42 8.80 -13.74
CA LEU A 151 -1.26 9.23 -15.13
C LEU A 151 -2.35 10.21 -15.58
N PHE A 152 -3.52 10.12 -14.98
CA PHE A 152 -4.69 10.93 -15.31
C PHE A 152 -5.07 11.94 -14.22
N ALA A 153 -4.22 12.17 -13.23
CA ALA A 153 -4.46 13.10 -12.13
C ALA A 153 -4.85 14.53 -12.61
N ARG A 154 -4.26 14.99 -13.72
CA ARG A 154 -4.50 16.32 -14.28
C ARG A 154 -5.83 16.47 -15.03
N THR A 155 -6.52 15.37 -15.33
CA THR A 155 -7.72 15.38 -16.18
C THR A 155 -8.98 15.73 -15.39
N SER A 156 -8.92 15.68 -14.08
CA SER A 156 -10.09 15.83 -13.19
C SER A 156 -10.19 17.21 -12.55
N LYS A 157 -10.18 18.26 -13.38
CA LYS A 157 -10.32 19.67 -12.88
C LYS A 157 -11.70 20.01 -12.32
N GLN A 158 -12.74 19.24 -12.65
CA GLN A 158 -14.13 19.55 -12.27
C GLN A 158 -14.54 18.99 -10.90
N ASN A 159 -13.86 18.00 -10.39
CA ASN A 159 -14.10 17.41 -9.08
C ASN A 159 -12.77 17.30 -8.31
N PRO A 160 -12.34 18.38 -7.65
CA PRO A 160 -11.07 18.41 -6.94
C PRO A 160 -11.06 17.39 -5.80
N LEU A 161 -9.90 16.81 -5.56
CA LEU A 161 -9.66 15.92 -4.45
C LEU A 161 -9.66 16.74 -3.17
N GLU A 162 -10.52 16.42 -2.23
CA GLU A 162 -10.51 17.08 -0.93
C GLU A 162 -9.27 16.66 -0.15
N PHE A 163 -8.20 17.48 -0.28
CA PHE A 163 -6.86 17.18 0.21
C PHE A 163 -6.85 16.92 1.72
N LYS A 164 -7.65 17.68 2.49
CA LYS A 164 -7.73 17.53 3.93
C LYS A 164 -8.18 16.12 4.32
N HIS A 165 -9.28 15.62 3.73
CA HIS A 165 -9.75 14.25 3.99
C HIS A 165 -8.79 13.17 3.51
N LEU A 166 -8.11 13.39 2.39
CA LEU A 166 -7.08 12.48 1.92
C LEU A 166 -5.92 12.40 2.91
N SER A 167 -5.46 13.54 3.36
CA SER A 167 -4.36 13.70 4.29
C SER A 167 -4.67 13.03 5.64
N GLU A 168 -5.86 13.25 6.18
CA GLU A 168 -6.33 12.58 7.41
C GLU A 168 -6.30 11.05 7.27
N ARG A 169 -6.72 10.48 6.11
CA ARG A 169 -6.70 9.04 5.86
C ARG A 169 -5.29 8.47 5.75
N LEU A 170 -4.37 9.20 5.09
CA LEU A 170 -2.97 8.81 5.01
C LEU A 170 -2.32 8.79 6.40
N SER A 171 -2.59 9.80 7.23
CA SER A 171 -2.06 9.85 8.59
C SER A 171 -2.61 8.74 9.48
N LEU A 172 -3.91 8.43 9.37
CA LEU A 172 -4.51 7.31 10.09
C LEU A 172 -3.89 5.97 9.65
N PHE A 173 -3.61 5.79 8.37
CA PHE A 173 -2.93 4.59 7.89
C PHE A 173 -1.51 4.46 8.46
N MET A 174 -0.76 5.57 8.51
CA MET A 174 0.56 5.58 9.14
C MET A 174 0.49 5.25 10.65
N ILE A 175 -0.47 5.82 11.38
CA ILE A 175 -0.67 5.52 12.81
C ILE A 175 -0.94 4.02 13.02
N LEU A 176 -1.82 3.42 12.19
CA LEU A 176 -2.10 1.98 12.25
C LEU A 176 -0.84 1.14 11.98
N LEU A 177 -0.04 1.52 10.98
CA LEU A 177 1.20 0.84 10.64
C LEU A 177 2.23 0.90 11.78
N PHE A 178 2.41 2.06 12.41
CA PHE A 178 3.29 2.20 13.57
C PHE A 178 2.76 1.42 14.77
N GLY A 179 1.43 1.39 14.98
CA GLY A 179 0.79 0.56 15.99
C GLY A 179 1.09 -0.93 15.78
N GLU A 180 1.02 -1.42 14.55
CA GLU A 180 1.40 -2.79 14.20
C GLU A 180 2.88 -3.07 14.50
N GLY A 181 3.79 -2.14 14.21
CA GLY A 181 5.20 -2.24 14.56
C GLY A 181 5.42 -2.43 16.07
N ILE A 182 4.66 -1.71 16.90
CA ILE A 182 4.71 -1.86 18.37
C ILE A 182 4.16 -3.23 18.78
N VAL A 183 3.04 -3.67 18.22
CA VAL A 183 2.45 -4.98 18.50
C VAL A 183 3.44 -6.11 18.18
N GLN A 184 4.19 -5.99 17.09
CA GLN A 184 5.22 -6.98 16.73
C GLN A 184 6.33 -7.07 17.78
N ILE A 185 6.76 -5.95 18.37
CA ILE A 185 7.72 -5.98 19.49
C ILE A 185 7.10 -6.71 20.67
N VAL A 186 5.90 -6.34 21.08
CA VAL A 186 5.22 -6.94 22.25
C VAL A 186 5.04 -8.45 22.08
N ASN A 187 4.70 -8.92 20.89
CA ASN A 187 4.53 -10.35 20.61
C ASN A 187 5.83 -11.15 20.68
N ASN A 188 6.99 -10.51 20.54
CA ASN A 188 8.31 -11.14 20.65
C ASN A 188 8.99 -10.93 22.00
N MET A 189 8.39 -10.11 22.90
CA MET A 189 8.95 -9.89 24.25
C MET A 189 8.74 -11.11 25.13
N GLU A 190 9.84 -11.57 25.76
CA GLU A 190 9.79 -12.61 26.78
C GLU A 190 9.78 -11.96 28.17
N LEU A 191 8.71 -12.14 28.93
CA LEU A 191 8.59 -11.57 30.28
C LEU A 191 9.68 -12.00 31.24
N THR A 192 10.28 -13.18 31.00
CA THR A 192 11.34 -13.75 31.82
C THR A 192 12.75 -13.31 31.43
N HIS A 193 12.93 -12.87 30.18
CA HIS A 193 14.22 -12.47 29.62
C HIS A 193 14.10 -11.20 28.81
N PHE A 194 14.06 -10.06 29.50
CA PHE A 194 14.00 -8.77 28.87
C PHE A 194 15.30 -8.43 28.14
N LYS A 195 15.22 -8.14 26.83
CA LYS A 195 16.39 -7.83 26.00
C LYS A 195 16.52 -6.31 25.83
N ILE A 196 17.73 -5.78 25.94
CA ILE A 196 18.02 -4.37 25.62
C ILE A 196 17.56 -4.02 24.18
N LEU A 197 17.60 -5.00 23.29
CA LEU A 197 17.18 -4.85 21.90
C LEU A 197 15.70 -4.47 21.77
N ASP A 198 14.84 -4.94 22.67
CA ASP A 198 13.42 -4.60 22.71
C ASP A 198 13.21 -3.09 22.92
N ILE A 199 14.00 -2.49 23.86
CA ILE A 199 13.99 -1.05 24.10
C ILE A 199 14.49 -0.29 22.87
N VAL A 200 15.61 -0.73 22.27
CA VAL A 200 16.22 -0.06 21.12
C VAL A 200 15.23 -0.01 19.95
N TYR A 201 14.56 -1.11 19.65
CA TYR A 201 13.58 -1.17 18.58
C TYR A 201 12.34 -0.32 18.90
N PHE A 202 11.86 -0.34 20.14
CA PHE A 202 10.75 0.51 20.58
C PHE A 202 11.09 2.00 20.41
N LEU A 203 12.26 2.43 20.89
CA LEU A 203 12.70 3.83 20.72
C LEU A 203 12.88 4.21 19.25
N MET A 204 13.31 3.29 18.41
CA MET A 204 13.44 3.53 16.99
C MET A 204 12.08 3.72 16.31
N ILE A 205 11.08 2.88 16.62
CA ILE A 205 9.71 3.06 16.10
C ILE A 205 9.14 4.41 16.53
N ILE A 206 9.29 4.76 17.81
CA ILE A 206 8.84 6.07 18.31
C ILE A 206 9.55 7.22 17.58
N SER A 207 10.87 7.11 17.38
CA SER A 207 11.64 8.15 16.69
C SER A 207 11.17 8.36 15.26
N LEU A 208 10.95 7.27 14.51
CA LEU A 208 10.40 7.35 13.14
C LEU A 208 8.99 7.96 13.13
N PHE A 209 8.14 7.56 14.07
CA PHE A 209 6.79 8.12 14.21
C PHE A 209 6.83 9.62 14.53
N VAL A 210 7.69 10.04 15.45
CA VAL A 210 7.84 11.44 15.85
C VAL A 210 8.34 12.27 14.66
N ILE A 211 9.35 11.80 13.92
CA ILE A 211 9.85 12.46 12.70
C ILE A 211 8.70 12.62 11.70
N TYR A 212 7.93 11.57 11.42
CA TYR A 212 6.79 11.63 10.52
C TYR A 212 5.73 12.63 11.04
N ALA A 213 5.33 12.54 12.30
CA ALA A 213 4.26 13.36 12.88
C ALA A 213 4.60 14.85 12.88
N PHE A 214 5.84 15.21 13.19
CA PHE A 214 6.30 16.61 13.17
C PHE A 214 6.26 17.21 11.77
N HIS A 215 6.73 16.46 10.77
CA HIS A 215 6.76 16.93 9.38
C HIS A 215 5.36 17.00 8.78
N TYR A 216 4.50 16.02 9.10
CA TYR A 216 3.17 15.93 8.53
C TYR A 216 2.18 16.96 9.09
N ARG A 217 2.33 17.36 10.36
CA ARG A 217 1.46 18.34 11.01
C ARG A 217 1.45 19.70 10.28
N GLY A 218 2.59 20.11 9.74
CA GLY A 218 2.70 21.34 8.94
C GLY A 218 2.03 21.26 7.56
N SER A 219 1.69 20.05 7.09
CA SER A 219 1.09 19.83 5.77
C SER A 219 -0.45 19.85 5.79
N LEU A 220 -1.07 19.65 6.97
CA LEU A 220 -2.52 19.52 7.12
C LEU A 220 -3.29 20.83 6.92
N ASP A 221 -2.66 21.97 7.19
CA ASP A 221 -3.33 23.28 7.21
C ASP A 221 -3.34 24.01 5.85
N GLN A 222 -2.87 23.36 4.78
CA GLN A 222 -2.76 24.00 3.47
C GLN A 222 -3.80 23.47 2.48
N GLU A 223 -4.51 24.36 1.81
CA GLU A 223 -5.29 24.04 0.61
C GLU A 223 -4.32 23.73 -0.54
N LYS A 224 -4.41 22.52 -1.11
CA LYS A 224 -3.50 22.05 -2.15
C LYS A 224 -4.27 21.60 -3.40
N ASP A 225 -3.63 21.82 -4.56
CA ASP A 225 -4.11 21.36 -5.85
C ASP A 225 -4.17 19.82 -5.96
N GLU A 226 -5.02 19.30 -6.85
CA GLU A 226 -5.17 17.86 -7.14
C GLU A 226 -3.86 17.15 -7.48
N ALA A 227 -2.98 17.80 -8.24
CA ALA A 227 -1.69 17.23 -8.62
C ALA A 227 -0.81 16.96 -7.38
N THR A 228 -0.90 17.84 -6.38
CA THR A 228 -0.20 17.70 -5.11
C THR A 228 -0.77 16.54 -4.28
N GLY A 229 -2.10 16.35 -4.30
CA GLY A 229 -2.76 15.22 -3.60
C GLY A 229 -2.27 13.86 -4.12
N PHE A 230 -2.15 13.67 -5.43
CA PHE A 230 -1.59 12.43 -6.00
C PHE A 230 -0.13 12.24 -5.65
N LEU A 231 0.68 13.29 -5.71
CA LEU A 231 2.09 13.22 -5.32
C LEU A 231 2.21 12.78 -3.86
N THR A 232 1.40 13.34 -2.97
CA THR A 232 1.35 12.95 -1.56
C THR A 232 0.98 11.49 -1.37
N ILE A 233 0.00 10.96 -2.13
CA ILE A 233 -0.37 9.54 -2.09
C ILE A 233 0.83 8.65 -2.44
N TYR A 234 1.55 8.97 -3.53
CA TYR A 234 2.68 8.15 -3.97
C TYR A 234 3.91 8.29 -3.07
N LEU A 235 4.14 9.44 -2.48
CA LEU A 235 5.15 9.58 -1.43
C LEU A 235 4.82 8.70 -0.22
N HIS A 236 3.55 8.71 0.22
CA HIS A 236 3.12 7.84 1.31
C HIS A 236 3.19 6.35 0.96
N LEU A 237 3.01 5.96 -0.32
CA LEU A 237 3.26 4.58 -0.74
C LEU A 237 4.69 4.14 -0.38
N PHE A 238 5.68 4.97 -0.69
CA PHE A 238 7.07 4.66 -0.35
C PHE A 238 7.32 4.71 1.16
N LEU A 239 6.74 5.67 1.87
CA LEU A 239 6.84 5.77 3.33
C LEU A 239 6.24 4.55 4.03
N ILE A 240 5.03 4.14 3.63
CA ILE A 240 4.32 2.99 4.21
C ILE A 240 5.09 1.70 3.92
N TYR A 241 5.53 1.51 2.66
CA TYR A 241 6.29 0.32 2.29
C TYR A 241 7.62 0.23 3.03
N SER A 242 8.37 1.33 3.12
CA SER A 242 9.65 1.36 3.82
C SER A 242 9.49 1.11 5.32
N ALA A 243 8.49 1.71 5.98
CA ALA A 243 8.19 1.47 7.39
C ALA A 243 7.77 0.00 7.62
N ASN A 244 6.89 -0.55 6.78
CA ASN A 244 6.49 -1.95 6.86
C ASN A 244 7.70 -2.89 6.71
N PHE A 245 8.59 -2.61 5.78
CA PHE A 245 9.80 -3.41 5.57
C PHE A 245 10.76 -3.32 6.77
N ILE A 246 10.94 -2.12 7.34
CA ILE A 246 11.72 -1.91 8.56
C ILE A 246 11.16 -2.79 9.69
N PHE A 247 9.84 -2.76 9.93
CA PHE A 247 9.21 -3.54 11.00
C PHE A 247 9.31 -5.05 10.75
N LEU A 248 9.19 -5.50 9.50
CA LEU A 248 9.40 -6.92 9.13
C LEU A 248 10.81 -7.41 9.50
N ILE A 249 11.85 -6.64 9.18
CA ILE A 249 13.22 -7.00 9.49
C ILE A 249 13.50 -6.94 11.00
N MET A 250 12.94 -5.95 11.69
CA MET A 250 13.01 -5.88 13.15
C MET A 250 12.38 -7.10 13.81
N ASN A 251 11.18 -7.49 13.37
CA ASN A 251 10.50 -8.68 13.87
C ASN A 251 11.35 -9.94 13.70
N LYS A 252 12.01 -10.11 12.54
CA LYS A 252 12.93 -11.20 12.29
C LYS A 252 14.14 -11.18 13.24
N GLY A 253 14.70 -9.99 13.52
CA GLY A 253 15.80 -9.82 14.47
C GLY A 253 15.40 -10.15 15.91
N LEU A 254 14.19 -9.75 16.33
CA LEU A 254 13.64 -10.07 17.66
C LEU A 254 13.41 -11.58 17.85
N SER A 255 13.00 -12.28 16.78
CA SER A 255 12.76 -13.73 16.79
C SER A 255 14.06 -14.56 16.75
N ASN A 256 15.22 -13.95 16.95
CA ASN A 256 16.55 -14.59 16.91
C ASN A 256 16.87 -15.30 15.57
N HIS A 257 16.22 -14.93 14.47
CA HIS A 257 16.58 -15.43 13.16
C HIS A 257 17.76 -14.63 12.58
N PRO A 258 18.81 -15.30 12.07
CA PRO A 258 19.94 -14.59 11.50
C PRO A 258 19.52 -13.76 10.29
N LEU A 259 19.91 -12.50 10.29
CA LEU A 259 19.72 -11.61 9.14
C LEU A 259 20.77 -11.92 8.07
N SER A 260 20.31 -12.06 6.84
CA SER A 260 21.24 -12.15 5.71
C SER A 260 21.81 -10.77 5.37
N PHE A 261 22.94 -10.75 4.69
CA PHE A 261 23.57 -9.51 4.24
C PHE A 261 22.63 -8.67 3.35
N ALA A 262 21.86 -9.33 2.47
CA ALA A 262 20.89 -8.65 1.61
C ALA A 262 19.73 -8.02 2.39
N GLU A 263 19.26 -8.66 3.46
CA GLU A 263 18.24 -8.11 4.36
C GLU A 263 18.77 -6.89 5.12
N GLY A 264 20.03 -6.91 5.56
CA GLY A 264 20.69 -5.76 6.17
C GLY A 264 20.80 -4.55 5.23
N ILE A 265 21.18 -4.79 3.97
CA ILE A 265 21.18 -3.75 2.93
C ILE A 265 19.74 -3.23 2.69
N GLY A 266 18.78 -4.13 2.53
CA GLY A 266 17.38 -3.77 2.33
C GLY A 266 16.82 -2.91 3.46
N TYR A 267 17.16 -3.26 4.71
CA TYR A 267 16.80 -2.47 5.89
C TYR A 267 17.38 -1.05 5.84
N THR A 268 18.68 -0.94 5.51
CA THR A 268 19.34 0.38 5.40
C THR A 268 18.72 1.22 4.29
N ILE A 269 18.44 0.62 3.14
CA ILE A 269 17.75 1.30 2.02
C ILE A 269 16.36 1.76 2.45
N ALA A 270 15.58 0.89 3.09
CA ALA A 270 14.24 1.25 3.56
C ALA A 270 14.26 2.41 4.56
N PHE A 271 15.23 2.40 5.48
CA PHE A 271 15.43 3.49 6.43
C PHE A 271 15.77 4.82 5.73
N CYS A 272 16.68 4.78 4.75
CA CYS A 272 17.02 5.95 3.94
C CYS A 272 15.82 6.44 3.11
N VAL A 273 15.05 5.54 2.50
CA VAL A 273 13.84 5.89 1.72
C VAL A 273 12.80 6.54 2.62
N PHE A 274 12.60 6.02 3.83
CA PHE A 274 11.67 6.61 4.79
C PHE A 274 12.07 8.05 5.15
N LEU A 275 13.32 8.25 5.58
CA LEU A 275 13.80 9.58 5.94
C LEU A 275 13.77 10.55 4.75
N PHE A 276 14.26 10.10 3.59
CA PHE A 276 14.23 10.91 2.38
C PHE A 276 12.81 11.29 1.98
N GLY A 277 11.85 10.36 2.04
CA GLY A 277 10.45 10.60 1.74
C GLY A 277 9.82 11.65 2.64
N VAL A 278 10.09 11.59 3.97
CA VAL A 278 9.60 12.59 4.92
C VAL A 278 10.21 13.96 4.62
N PHE A 279 11.52 14.06 4.40
CA PHE A 279 12.19 15.32 4.06
C PHE A 279 11.74 15.87 2.70
N PHE A 280 11.55 15.02 1.71
CA PHE A 280 11.12 15.42 0.37
C PHE A 280 9.70 16.00 0.39
N ASP A 281 8.79 15.42 1.16
CA ASP A 281 7.44 15.97 1.38
C ASP A 281 7.53 17.39 1.98
N THR A 282 8.42 17.60 2.93
CA THR A 282 8.65 18.92 3.54
C THR A 282 9.18 19.95 2.51
N ILE A 283 10.16 19.57 1.69
CA ILE A 283 10.75 20.47 0.66
C ILE A 283 9.68 20.84 -0.37
N LEU A 284 8.87 19.91 -0.81
CA LEU A 284 7.76 20.18 -1.73
C LEU A 284 6.77 21.18 -1.13
N HIS A 285 6.50 21.06 0.16
CA HIS A 285 5.60 21.97 0.84
C HIS A 285 6.18 23.36 1.02
N LEU A 286 7.49 23.48 1.32
CA LEU A 286 8.17 24.76 1.46
C LEU A 286 8.34 25.49 0.12
N SER A 287 8.61 24.76 -0.97
CA SER A 287 8.79 25.35 -2.30
C SER A 287 7.50 25.93 -2.89
N LEU A 288 6.34 25.40 -2.51
CA LEU A 288 5.02 25.88 -2.95
C LEU A 288 4.55 27.14 -2.18
N ILE A 289 5.16 27.45 -1.02
CA ILE A 289 4.86 28.66 -0.25
C ILE A 289 5.58 29.89 -0.85
N HIS A 290 6.64 29.68 -1.63
CA HIS A 290 7.47 30.75 -2.19
C HIS A 290 7.18 31.09 -3.66
N ILE A 291 6.15 30.50 -4.27
CA ILE A 291 5.65 30.84 -5.62
C ILE A 291 4.24 31.41 -5.49
#